data_2036ee6210fadebb4d996d723443ec8a
#
_entry.id   2036ee6210fadebb4d996d723443ec8a
#
_cell.length_a   1.000
_cell.length_b   1.000
_cell.length_c   1.000
_cell.angle_alpha   90.00
_cell.angle_beta   90.00
_cell.angle_gamma   90.00
#
_symmetry.space_group_name_H-M   'P 1'
#
loop_
_entity.id
_entity.type
_entity.pdbx_description
1 polymer ?
#
loop_
_entity_poly.entity_id
_entity_poly.type
_entity_poly.pdbx_seq_one_letter_code
_entity_poly.pdbx_strand_id
1 'polypeptide(L)'
;MKTVLLVIKVFLLASMVLSCATSSNAFREIDHAVDQADFTAAVDAVVRGQRGHRGQRGSRAIYTERNAISLFMDKGLLEHYAGNYAASSEDLQNAERLIEEAYTKSITENFFSFIINDNTREYPGEDFENIYLNVFNALNYYNSGNTEGALVEIRKLSQTGGKLDMLARRYDYTDPETGASLNDIAQRETGIRDLPEIASVNFSNSALARYLGALFYQANGNIDSARIEFNQIELAYRTNRNIYRDSVPRAVEEARNVPAGLARLNIISFTGLSPIKQEQLIAHYLPFRHPILQVAFFKLPVLVKRPSVITRIEVAVEGAGSFRLELLEDMGAAIEETFSGRFSSIVQKTYIRTIIKYAIADITAMEMARQQGELAGLMIALTARTAMDISESADIRMSRYLPDKAYIGGINLDPGTYSVIINYYNGNNLISRDTYADVVVDNNGLNLLQSVNLR
;
A
#
# COMPACT_ATOMS: atom_id res chain seq x y z
N MET A 1 -6.15 -17.31 45.49
CA MET A 1 -6.38 -16.10 44.70
C MET A 1 -5.08 -15.47 44.14
N LYS A 2 -4.09 -15.10 44.97
CA LYS A 2 -2.83 -14.50 44.49
C LYS A 2 -2.02 -15.38 43.51
N THR A 3 -1.97 -16.71 43.74
CA THR A 3 -1.25 -17.66 42.91
C THR A 3 -1.92 -17.88 41.54
N VAL A 4 -3.25 -17.91 41.49
CA VAL A 4 -4.02 -18.02 40.24
C VAL A 4 -3.84 -16.75 39.40
N LEU A 5 -3.81 -15.58 40.03
CA LEU A 5 -3.56 -14.28 39.35
C LEU A 5 -2.14 -14.20 38.77
N LEU A 6 -1.15 -14.80 39.44
CA LEU A 6 0.22 -14.87 38.95
C LEU A 6 0.36 -15.80 37.75
N VAL A 7 -0.28 -16.97 37.78
CA VAL A 7 -0.29 -17.93 36.67
C VAL A 7 -0.98 -17.31 35.42
N ILE A 8 -2.09 -16.60 35.63
CA ILE A 8 -2.79 -15.88 34.56
C ILE A 8 -1.90 -14.77 33.94
N LYS A 9 -1.17 -14.01 34.78
CA LYS A 9 -0.23 -12.99 34.31
C LYS A 9 0.94 -13.59 33.51
N VAL A 10 1.49 -14.71 33.95
CA VAL A 10 2.60 -15.41 33.27
C VAL A 10 2.11 -16.01 31.93
N PHE A 11 0.89 -16.57 31.91
CA PHE A 11 0.31 -17.10 30.66
C PHE A 11 -0.03 -16.00 29.65
N LEU A 12 -0.52 -14.83 30.12
CA LEU A 12 -0.73 -13.64 29.30
C LEU A 12 0.58 -13.06 28.74
N LEU A 13 1.65 -13.04 29.56
CA LEU A 13 2.97 -12.59 29.08
C LEU A 13 3.56 -13.55 28.04
N ALA A 14 3.41 -14.86 28.25
CA ALA A 14 3.90 -15.87 27.33
C ALA A 14 3.15 -15.87 25.97
N SER A 15 1.84 -15.58 25.97
CA SER A 15 1.06 -15.47 24.74
C SER A 15 1.38 -14.20 23.92
N MET A 16 1.81 -13.11 24.58
CA MET A 16 2.24 -11.88 23.91
C MET A 16 3.51 -12.05 23.07
N VAL A 17 4.44 -12.92 23.50
CA VAL A 17 5.73 -13.12 22.80
C VAL A 17 5.58 -14.00 21.56
N LEU A 18 4.55 -14.84 21.48
CA LEU A 18 4.35 -15.80 20.38
C LEU A 18 3.61 -15.23 19.16
N SER A 19 2.90 -14.09 19.30
CA SER A 19 2.06 -13.54 18.22
C SER A 19 2.82 -12.71 17.18
N CYS A 20 3.90 -12.03 17.55
CA CYS A 20 4.63 -11.13 16.62
C CYS A 20 5.58 -11.83 15.63
N ALA A 21 5.95 -13.10 15.88
CA ALA A 21 7.00 -13.77 15.11
C ALA A 21 6.49 -14.48 13.83
N THR A 22 5.19 -14.68 13.68
CA THR A 22 4.65 -15.58 12.63
C THR A 22 4.40 -14.91 11.27
N SER A 23 4.10 -13.62 11.21
CA SER A 23 3.81 -12.97 9.91
C SER A 23 5.09 -12.58 9.14
N SER A 24 6.12 -12.07 9.82
CA SER A 24 7.38 -11.70 9.17
C SER A 24 8.18 -12.91 8.66
N ASN A 25 8.09 -14.06 9.33
CA ASN A 25 8.75 -15.28 8.90
C ASN A 25 8.13 -15.89 7.62
N ALA A 26 6.84 -15.63 7.36
CA ALA A 26 6.17 -16.17 6.17
C ALA A 26 6.73 -15.57 4.87
N PHE A 27 7.06 -14.29 4.86
CA PHE A 27 7.57 -13.58 3.69
C PHE A 27 9.10 -13.64 3.56
N ARG A 28 9.82 -14.22 4.51
CA ARG A 28 11.29 -14.17 4.58
C ARG A 28 11.99 -14.68 3.33
N GLU A 29 11.47 -15.72 2.68
CA GLU A 29 12.05 -16.25 1.45
C GLU A 29 11.91 -15.27 0.29
N ILE A 30 10.75 -14.63 0.17
CA ILE A 30 10.47 -13.63 -0.86
C ILE A 30 11.31 -12.38 -0.60
N ASP A 31 11.26 -11.87 0.64
CA ASP A 31 12.02 -10.69 1.07
C ASP A 31 13.53 -10.88 0.83
N HIS A 32 14.07 -12.07 1.11
CA HIS A 32 15.49 -12.39 0.86
C HIS A 32 15.84 -12.37 -0.63
N ALA A 33 15.00 -12.91 -1.50
CA ALA A 33 15.21 -12.87 -2.95
C ALA A 33 15.17 -11.43 -3.48
N VAL A 34 14.24 -10.61 -2.97
CA VAL A 34 14.13 -9.18 -3.30
C VAL A 34 15.38 -8.42 -2.86
N ASP A 35 15.91 -8.67 -1.66
CA ASP A 35 17.15 -8.06 -1.15
C ASP A 35 18.37 -8.40 -2.02
N GLN A 36 18.37 -9.56 -2.66
CA GLN A 36 19.41 -9.97 -3.61
C GLN A 36 19.17 -9.44 -5.04
N ALA A 37 18.06 -8.72 -5.28
CA ALA A 37 17.58 -8.32 -6.59
C ALA A 37 17.34 -9.52 -7.54
N ASP A 38 17.09 -10.72 -6.99
CA ASP A 38 16.68 -11.91 -7.73
C ASP A 38 15.14 -11.97 -7.79
N PHE A 39 14.58 -11.15 -8.65
CA PHE A 39 13.12 -11.04 -8.77
C PHE A 39 12.47 -12.30 -9.35
N THR A 40 13.18 -13.06 -10.15
CA THR A 40 12.69 -14.36 -10.64
C THR A 40 12.54 -15.35 -9.49
N ALA A 41 13.54 -15.47 -8.63
CA ALA A 41 13.44 -16.30 -7.42
C ALA A 41 12.35 -15.80 -6.46
N ALA A 42 12.14 -14.48 -6.39
CA ALA A 42 11.06 -13.89 -5.59
C ALA A 42 9.67 -14.29 -6.12
N VAL A 43 9.44 -14.25 -7.42
CA VAL A 43 8.20 -14.74 -8.07
C VAL A 43 7.97 -16.22 -7.76
N ASP A 44 9.00 -17.05 -7.92
CA ASP A 44 8.92 -18.48 -7.60
C ASP A 44 8.55 -18.71 -6.12
N ALA A 45 9.09 -17.92 -5.20
CA ALA A 45 8.76 -17.98 -3.78
C ALA A 45 7.31 -17.58 -3.51
N VAL A 46 6.75 -16.56 -4.21
CA VAL A 46 5.33 -16.21 -4.16
C VAL A 46 4.46 -17.39 -4.60
N VAL A 47 4.78 -18.02 -5.74
CA VAL A 47 4.04 -19.18 -6.27
C VAL A 47 4.08 -20.38 -5.30
N ARG A 48 5.23 -20.63 -4.65
CA ARG A 48 5.32 -21.64 -3.59
C ARG A 48 4.45 -21.27 -2.38
N GLY A 49 4.45 -19.98 -2.00
CA GLY A 49 3.65 -19.47 -0.87
C GLY A 49 2.13 -19.62 -1.06
N GLN A 50 1.63 -19.61 -2.30
CA GLN A 50 0.22 -19.91 -2.62
C GLN A 50 -0.16 -21.36 -2.29
N ARG A 51 0.72 -22.30 -2.61
CA ARG A 51 0.42 -23.74 -2.51
C ARG A 51 0.52 -24.27 -1.08
N GLY A 52 1.06 -23.48 -0.15
CA GLY A 52 1.47 -23.98 1.16
C GLY A 52 2.55 -25.08 1.02
N HIS A 53 3.44 -25.20 1.97
CA HIS A 53 4.44 -26.28 1.95
C HIS A 53 3.75 -27.63 2.19
N ARG A 54 3.43 -28.36 1.13
CA ARG A 54 2.96 -29.76 1.21
C ARG A 54 4.03 -30.58 1.93
N GLY A 55 3.80 -30.89 3.19
CA GLY A 55 4.67 -31.78 3.98
C GLY A 55 5.21 -31.21 5.29
N GLN A 56 5.18 -29.90 5.54
CA GLN A 56 5.50 -29.36 6.87
C GLN A 56 4.21 -29.12 7.66
N ARG A 57 4.01 -29.89 8.74
CA ARG A 57 2.92 -29.67 9.70
C ARG A 57 3.01 -28.23 10.25
N GLY A 58 2.03 -27.38 9.88
CA GLY A 58 1.92 -26.01 10.39
C GLY A 58 2.24 -24.89 9.43
N SER A 59 2.70 -25.14 8.20
CA SER A 59 2.91 -24.08 7.18
C SER A 59 1.56 -23.64 6.60
N ARG A 60 1.05 -22.49 7.05
CA ARG A 60 -0.12 -21.83 6.43
C ARG A 60 0.30 -21.20 5.10
N ALA A 61 -0.58 -21.25 4.10
CA ALA A 61 -0.41 -20.49 2.87
C ALA A 61 -0.29 -18.99 3.22
N ILE A 62 0.70 -18.31 2.63
CA ILE A 62 0.92 -16.88 2.79
C ILE A 62 -0.23 -16.13 2.12
N TYR A 63 -0.59 -16.59 0.93
CA TYR A 63 -1.68 -16.04 0.15
C TYR A 63 -2.84 -17.03 0.11
N THR A 64 -4.02 -16.52 0.46
CA THR A 64 -5.29 -17.27 0.45
C THR A 64 -6.24 -16.59 -0.53
N GLU A 65 -7.37 -17.21 -0.84
CA GLU A 65 -8.41 -16.60 -1.67
C GLU A 65 -8.87 -15.23 -1.13
N ARG A 66 -8.87 -15.05 0.20
CA ARG A 66 -9.29 -13.79 0.85
C ARG A 66 -8.31 -12.62 0.65
N ASN A 67 -7.07 -12.88 0.29
CA ASN A 67 -6.07 -11.86 0.00
C ASN A 67 -5.51 -11.99 -1.43
N ALA A 68 -6.35 -12.40 -2.36
CA ALA A 68 -5.99 -12.56 -3.77
C ALA A 68 -5.48 -11.26 -4.40
N ILE A 69 -6.02 -10.09 -4.01
CA ILE A 69 -5.53 -8.79 -4.49
C ILE A 69 -4.06 -8.60 -4.10
N SER A 70 -3.69 -8.82 -2.82
CA SER A 70 -2.29 -8.69 -2.39
C SER A 70 -1.38 -9.67 -3.13
N LEU A 71 -1.86 -10.89 -3.41
CA LEU A 71 -1.13 -11.86 -4.20
C LEU A 71 -0.84 -11.35 -5.61
N PHE A 72 -1.88 -10.94 -6.34
CA PHE A 72 -1.74 -10.47 -7.71
C PHE A 72 -0.93 -9.18 -7.80
N MET A 73 -1.07 -8.28 -6.82
CA MET A 73 -0.22 -7.10 -6.71
C MET A 73 1.25 -7.46 -6.50
N ASP A 74 1.54 -8.29 -5.50
CA ASP A 74 2.91 -8.67 -5.17
C ASP A 74 3.58 -9.45 -6.31
N LYS A 75 2.87 -10.42 -6.88
CA LYS A 75 3.37 -11.20 -8.02
C LYS A 75 3.56 -10.32 -9.24
N GLY A 76 2.57 -9.48 -9.59
CA GLY A 76 2.63 -8.59 -10.73
C GLY A 76 3.79 -7.59 -10.65
N LEU A 77 4.05 -7.01 -9.47
CA LEU A 77 5.20 -6.12 -9.27
C LEU A 77 6.53 -6.86 -9.42
N LEU A 78 6.67 -8.04 -8.82
CA LEU A 78 7.89 -8.84 -8.93
C LEU A 78 8.16 -9.33 -10.37
N GLU A 79 7.11 -9.70 -11.11
CA GLU A 79 7.21 -10.02 -12.56
C GLU A 79 7.65 -8.78 -13.36
N HIS A 80 7.14 -7.60 -13.01
CA HIS A 80 7.57 -6.34 -13.62
C HIS A 80 9.07 -6.11 -13.41
N TYR A 81 9.56 -6.28 -12.18
CA TYR A 81 10.98 -6.09 -11.85
C TYR A 81 11.87 -7.17 -12.48
N ALA A 82 11.34 -8.37 -12.72
CA ALA A 82 12.01 -9.43 -13.45
C ALA A 82 12.04 -9.21 -14.97
N GLY A 83 11.34 -8.18 -15.50
CA GLY A 83 11.22 -7.93 -16.93
C GLY A 83 10.14 -8.76 -17.63
N ASN A 84 9.35 -9.52 -16.90
CA ASN A 84 8.28 -10.37 -17.44
C ASN A 84 6.98 -9.57 -17.61
N TYR A 85 7.01 -8.52 -18.42
CA TYR A 85 5.95 -7.51 -18.52
C TYR A 85 4.56 -8.05 -18.87
N ALA A 86 4.49 -9.09 -19.72
CA ALA A 86 3.22 -9.72 -20.08
C ALA A 86 2.57 -10.43 -18.90
N ALA A 87 3.34 -11.23 -18.12
CA ALA A 87 2.86 -11.90 -16.92
C ALA A 87 2.49 -10.88 -15.83
N SER A 88 3.30 -9.84 -15.67
CA SER A 88 3.00 -8.72 -14.76
C SER A 88 1.67 -8.04 -15.11
N SER A 89 1.42 -7.76 -16.39
CA SER A 89 0.16 -7.14 -16.84
C SER A 89 -1.05 -8.03 -16.54
N GLU A 90 -0.95 -9.33 -16.75
CA GLU A 90 -2.02 -10.29 -16.42
C GLU A 90 -2.35 -10.26 -14.92
N ASP A 91 -1.33 -10.32 -14.05
CA ASP A 91 -1.52 -10.29 -12.61
C ASP A 91 -2.09 -8.95 -12.14
N LEU A 92 -1.56 -7.81 -12.61
CA LEU A 92 -2.05 -6.49 -12.24
C LEU A 92 -3.49 -6.25 -12.71
N GLN A 93 -3.88 -6.73 -13.88
CA GLN A 93 -5.27 -6.68 -14.35
C GLN A 93 -6.20 -7.55 -13.50
N ASN A 94 -5.73 -8.73 -13.04
CA ASN A 94 -6.50 -9.55 -12.10
C ASN A 94 -6.69 -8.83 -10.76
N ALA A 95 -5.65 -8.14 -10.26
CA ALA A 95 -5.77 -7.30 -9.06
C ALA A 95 -6.79 -6.17 -9.28
N GLU A 96 -6.72 -5.44 -10.40
CA GLU A 96 -7.63 -4.35 -10.77
C GLU A 96 -9.09 -4.83 -10.77
N ARG A 97 -9.37 -5.92 -11.47
CA ARG A 97 -10.72 -6.50 -11.54
C ARG A 97 -11.26 -6.84 -10.14
N LEU A 98 -10.46 -7.46 -9.28
CA LEU A 98 -10.88 -7.80 -7.93
C LEU A 98 -11.11 -6.57 -7.05
N ILE A 99 -10.30 -5.52 -7.20
CA ILE A 99 -10.50 -4.23 -6.51
C ILE A 99 -11.83 -3.60 -6.94
N GLU A 100 -12.13 -3.58 -8.24
CA GLU A 100 -13.39 -3.04 -8.77
C GLU A 100 -14.61 -3.83 -8.29
N GLU A 101 -14.52 -5.17 -8.27
CA GLU A 101 -15.57 -6.05 -7.73
C GLU A 101 -15.81 -5.79 -6.23
N ALA A 102 -14.73 -5.65 -5.44
CA ALA A 102 -14.81 -5.36 -4.02
C ALA A 102 -15.41 -3.97 -3.76
N TYR A 103 -15.05 -2.97 -4.58
CA TYR A 103 -15.62 -1.62 -4.49
C TYR A 103 -17.13 -1.63 -4.74
N THR A 104 -17.60 -2.32 -5.77
CA THR A 104 -19.03 -2.43 -6.09
C THR A 104 -19.81 -3.10 -4.95
N LYS A 105 -19.25 -4.14 -4.33
CA LYS A 105 -19.86 -4.83 -3.18
C LYS A 105 -19.95 -3.90 -1.96
N SER A 106 -18.94 -3.05 -1.71
CA SER A 106 -18.88 -2.21 -0.51
C SER A 106 -19.96 -1.12 -0.46
N ILE A 107 -20.46 -0.66 -1.61
CA ILE A 107 -21.52 0.36 -1.69
C ILE A 107 -22.87 -0.20 -1.21
N THR A 108 -23.07 -1.53 -1.28
CA THR A 108 -24.34 -2.18 -0.93
C THR A 108 -24.39 -2.72 0.50
N GLU A 109 -23.31 -2.60 1.28
CA GLU A 109 -23.22 -3.21 2.60
C GLU A 109 -23.75 -2.30 3.72
N ASN A 110 -24.73 -2.82 4.48
CA ASN A 110 -25.33 -2.15 5.63
C ASN A 110 -24.38 -2.05 6.84
N PHE A 111 -24.70 -1.12 7.77
CA PHE A 111 -24.00 -0.85 9.04
C PHE A 111 -23.63 -2.11 9.86
N PHE A 112 -24.45 -3.16 9.86
CA PHE A 112 -24.14 -4.42 10.54
C PHE A 112 -22.84 -5.11 10.06
N SER A 113 -22.37 -4.77 8.88
CA SER A 113 -21.09 -5.26 8.35
C SER A 113 -19.88 -4.75 9.16
N PHE A 114 -20.03 -3.65 9.90
CA PHE A 114 -18.98 -3.08 10.76
C PHE A 114 -18.64 -3.94 11.98
N ILE A 115 -19.55 -4.81 12.41
CA ILE A 115 -19.36 -5.70 13.58
C ILE A 115 -18.50 -6.92 13.22
N ILE A 116 -18.39 -7.24 11.93
CA ILE A 116 -17.62 -8.39 11.45
C ILE A 116 -16.14 -7.97 11.33
N ASN A 117 -15.24 -8.84 11.78
CA ASN A 117 -13.80 -8.61 11.65
C ASN A 117 -13.39 -8.54 10.16
N ASP A 118 -12.68 -7.49 9.77
CA ASP A 118 -12.24 -7.25 8.38
C ASP A 118 -11.46 -8.44 7.80
N ASN A 119 -10.68 -9.15 8.62
CA ASN A 119 -9.93 -10.35 8.18
C ASN A 119 -10.80 -11.56 7.80
N THR A 120 -12.09 -11.56 8.15
CA THR A 120 -13.02 -12.61 7.73
C THR A 120 -13.60 -12.37 6.34
N ARG A 121 -13.39 -11.16 5.80
CA ARG A 121 -13.86 -10.71 4.50
C ARG A 121 -12.76 -10.80 3.45
N GLU A 122 -13.12 -10.74 2.19
CA GLU A 122 -12.17 -10.53 1.10
C GLU A 122 -11.46 -9.20 1.29
N TYR A 123 -10.17 -9.17 1.01
CA TYR A 123 -9.38 -7.93 1.06
C TYR A 123 -9.80 -7.01 -0.11
N PRO A 124 -10.24 -5.77 0.15
CA PRO A 124 -10.74 -4.89 -0.91
C PRO A 124 -9.65 -4.13 -1.67
N GLY A 125 -8.39 -4.28 -1.28
CA GLY A 125 -7.29 -3.43 -1.74
C GLY A 125 -7.21 -2.10 -1.00
N GLU A 126 -6.08 -1.43 -1.13
CA GLU A 126 -5.85 -0.08 -0.66
C GLU A 126 -5.95 0.92 -1.83
N ASP A 127 -6.27 2.18 -1.53
CA ASP A 127 -6.44 3.20 -2.57
C ASP A 127 -5.15 3.45 -3.36
N PHE A 128 -3.99 3.44 -2.69
CA PHE A 128 -2.70 3.57 -3.34
C PHE A 128 -2.36 2.37 -4.24
N GLU A 129 -2.78 1.15 -3.86
CA GLU A 129 -2.62 -0.03 -4.71
C GLU A 129 -3.38 0.14 -6.02
N ASN A 130 -4.61 0.64 -5.94
CA ASN A 130 -5.46 0.90 -7.10
C ASN A 130 -4.89 1.99 -8.04
N ILE A 131 -4.05 2.89 -7.55
CA ILE A 131 -3.35 3.88 -8.36
C ILE A 131 -2.08 3.29 -8.95
N TYR A 132 -1.19 2.74 -8.12
CA TYR A 132 0.13 2.31 -8.58
C TYR A 132 0.08 1.07 -9.48
N LEU A 133 -0.93 0.20 -9.36
CA LEU A 133 -1.08 -0.91 -10.32
C LEU A 133 -1.19 -0.41 -11.78
N ASN A 134 -1.93 0.67 -12.04
CA ASN A 134 -2.03 1.22 -13.39
C ASN A 134 -0.74 1.94 -13.83
N VAL A 135 0.01 2.54 -12.90
CA VAL A 135 1.34 3.10 -13.18
C VAL A 135 2.27 2.01 -13.68
N PHE A 136 2.38 0.89 -12.94
CA PHE A 136 3.24 -0.23 -13.33
C PHE A 136 2.71 -0.95 -14.58
N ASN A 137 1.40 -1.05 -14.75
CA ASN A 137 0.83 -1.64 -15.95
C ASN A 137 1.06 -0.78 -17.20
N ALA A 138 1.01 0.56 -17.07
CA ALA A 138 1.41 1.46 -18.15
C ALA A 138 2.88 1.26 -18.54
N LEU A 139 3.78 1.09 -17.57
CA LEU A 139 5.19 0.78 -17.83
C LEU A 139 5.38 -0.61 -18.47
N ASN A 140 4.59 -1.61 -18.06
CA ASN A 140 4.58 -2.93 -18.70
C ASN A 140 4.22 -2.84 -20.18
N TYR A 141 3.15 -2.13 -20.50
CA TYR A 141 2.73 -1.94 -21.90
C TYR A 141 3.79 -1.19 -22.68
N TYR A 142 4.37 -0.13 -22.14
CA TYR A 142 5.46 0.60 -22.77
C TYR A 142 6.67 -0.31 -23.07
N ASN A 143 7.16 -1.04 -22.06
CA ASN A 143 8.30 -1.94 -22.22
C ASN A 143 8.01 -3.13 -23.15
N SER A 144 6.74 -3.45 -23.40
CA SER A 144 6.29 -4.43 -24.38
C SER A 144 6.07 -3.82 -25.78
N GLY A 145 6.39 -2.54 -26.00
CA GLY A 145 6.20 -1.83 -27.27
C GLY A 145 4.77 -1.41 -27.56
N ASN A 146 3.84 -1.50 -26.59
CA ASN A 146 2.43 -1.14 -26.74
C ASN A 146 2.12 0.22 -26.09
N THR A 147 2.46 1.30 -26.78
CA THR A 147 2.24 2.67 -26.29
C THR A 147 0.73 3.03 -26.14
N GLU A 148 -0.13 2.46 -26.98
CA GLU A 148 -1.58 2.67 -26.86
C GLU A 148 -2.13 2.05 -25.57
N GLY A 149 -1.71 0.83 -25.23
CA GLY A 149 -2.05 0.18 -23.97
C GLY A 149 -1.57 1.00 -22.76
N ALA A 150 -0.36 1.54 -22.83
CA ALA A 150 0.17 2.43 -21.77
C ALA A 150 -0.72 3.67 -21.58
N LEU A 151 -1.16 4.31 -22.67
CA LEU A 151 -2.07 5.46 -22.61
C LEU A 151 -3.45 5.10 -22.03
N VAL A 152 -3.95 3.89 -22.29
CA VAL A 152 -5.22 3.43 -21.68
C VAL A 152 -5.08 3.38 -20.16
N GLU A 153 -4.01 2.81 -19.64
CA GLU A 153 -3.77 2.75 -18.19
C GLU A 153 -3.66 4.15 -17.56
N ILE A 154 -2.95 5.06 -18.20
CA ILE A 154 -2.85 6.45 -17.75
C ILE A 154 -4.20 7.16 -17.76
N ARG A 155 -5.03 6.94 -18.77
CA ARG A 155 -6.37 7.54 -18.83
C ARG A 155 -7.28 7.05 -17.70
N LYS A 156 -7.18 5.80 -17.30
CA LYS A 156 -7.90 5.28 -16.12
C LYS A 156 -7.58 6.07 -14.86
N LEU A 157 -6.35 6.60 -14.72
CA LEU A 157 -5.92 7.41 -13.59
C LEU A 157 -6.33 8.88 -13.71
N SER A 158 -6.06 9.49 -14.85
CA SER A 158 -5.95 10.96 -14.98
C SER A 158 -7.16 11.66 -15.58
N GLN A 159 -8.03 10.95 -16.29
CA GLN A 159 -9.23 11.58 -16.88
C GLN A 159 -10.29 11.95 -15.83
N THR A 160 -11.19 12.86 -16.17
CA THR A 160 -12.33 13.23 -15.32
C THR A 160 -13.16 11.99 -14.97
N GLY A 161 -13.39 11.77 -13.67
CA GLY A 161 -14.02 10.54 -13.17
C GLY A 161 -13.08 9.35 -13.09
N GLY A 162 -11.79 9.52 -13.39
CA GLY A 162 -10.77 8.49 -13.20
C GLY A 162 -10.45 8.22 -11.72
N LYS A 163 -9.53 7.27 -11.49
CA LYS A 163 -9.26 6.77 -10.13
C LYS A 163 -8.79 7.85 -9.16
N LEU A 164 -8.00 8.84 -9.62
CA LEU A 164 -7.56 9.97 -8.77
C LEU A 164 -8.74 10.87 -8.36
N ASP A 165 -9.65 11.17 -9.27
CA ASP A 165 -10.88 11.93 -8.98
C ASP A 165 -11.82 11.18 -8.02
N MET A 166 -11.95 9.88 -8.21
CA MET A 166 -12.78 9.02 -7.35
C MET A 166 -12.21 8.93 -5.94
N LEU A 167 -10.90 8.87 -5.82
CA LEU A 167 -10.21 8.85 -4.52
C LEU A 167 -10.49 10.13 -3.73
N ALA A 168 -10.41 11.30 -4.37
CA ALA A 168 -10.70 12.58 -3.73
C ALA A 168 -12.13 12.66 -3.13
N ARG A 169 -13.09 11.95 -3.72
CA ARG A 169 -14.50 11.95 -3.28
C ARG A 169 -14.87 10.86 -2.29
N ARG A 170 -14.04 9.83 -2.13
CA ARG A 170 -14.37 8.61 -1.37
C ARG A 170 -14.54 8.84 0.14
N TYR A 171 -13.91 9.85 0.69
CA TYR A 171 -13.85 10.09 2.13
C TYR A 171 -14.90 11.07 2.64
N ASP A 172 -15.73 11.64 1.75
CA ASP A 172 -16.88 12.50 2.10
C ASP A 172 -18.18 11.67 2.25
N TYR A 173 -18.08 10.45 2.85
CA TYR A 173 -19.25 9.60 2.99
C TYR A 173 -20.26 10.22 3.95
N THR A 174 -21.44 10.50 3.42
CA THR A 174 -22.66 10.75 4.17
C THR A 174 -23.70 9.69 3.80
N ASP A 175 -24.42 9.21 4.80
CA ASP A 175 -25.52 8.26 4.57
C ASP A 175 -26.55 8.88 3.61
N PRO A 176 -26.87 8.22 2.49
CA PRO A 176 -27.76 8.80 1.46
C PRO A 176 -29.20 9.02 1.96
N GLU A 177 -29.66 8.28 2.97
CA GLU A 177 -31.04 8.36 3.47
C GLU A 177 -31.16 9.38 4.60
N THR A 178 -30.14 9.49 5.48
CA THR A 178 -30.21 10.31 6.67
C THR A 178 -29.34 11.56 6.61
N GLY A 179 -28.41 11.65 5.67
CA GLY A 179 -27.40 12.72 5.61
C GLY A 179 -26.39 12.65 6.77
N ALA A 180 -26.39 11.59 7.57
CA ALA A 180 -25.55 11.47 8.74
C ALA A 180 -24.14 11.04 8.33
N SER A 181 -23.13 11.67 8.94
CA SER A 181 -21.73 11.23 8.81
C SER A 181 -21.50 9.89 9.53
N LEU A 182 -20.40 9.19 9.20
CA LEU A 182 -20.00 7.98 9.94
C LEU A 182 -19.83 8.27 11.44
N ASN A 183 -19.38 9.47 11.81
CA ASN A 183 -19.27 9.89 13.21
C ASN A 183 -20.64 9.98 13.89
N ASP A 184 -21.64 10.58 13.23
CA ASP A 184 -22.99 10.70 13.76
C ASP A 184 -23.65 9.35 13.96
N ILE A 185 -23.47 8.46 13.00
CA ILE A 185 -23.98 7.07 13.07
C ILE A 185 -23.31 6.34 14.23
N ALA A 186 -21.98 6.40 14.32
CA ALA A 186 -21.23 5.72 15.38
C ALA A 186 -21.60 6.24 16.78
N GLN A 187 -21.75 7.55 16.96
CA GLN A 187 -22.19 8.15 18.23
C GLN A 187 -23.61 7.73 18.61
N ARG A 188 -24.51 7.70 17.64
CA ARG A 188 -25.92 7.29 17.86
C ARG A 188 -26.03 5.84 18.31
N GLU A 189 -25.31 4.94 17.64
CA GLU A 189 -25.40 3.49 17.89
C GLU A 189 -24.66 3.06 19.17
N THR A 190 -23.59 3.77 19.56
CA THR A 190 -22.76 3.39 20.71
C THR A 190 -22.96 4.25 21.93
N GLY A 191 -23.52 5.44 21.79
CA GLY A 191 -23.61 6.44 22.86
C GLY A 191 -22.24 7.07 23.25
N ILE A 192 -21.16 6.75 22.52
CA ILE A 192 -19.82 7.26 22.78
C ILE A 192 -19.64 8.59 22.05
N ARG A 193 -19.40 9.68 22.82
CA ARG A 193 -19.32 11.04 22.27
C ARG A 193 -17.93 11.43 21.78
N ASP A 194 -16.88 10.83 22.34
CA ASP A 194 -15.48 11.20 22.05
C ASP A 194 -14.81 10.17 21.11
N LEU A 195 -15.42 9.95 19.94
CA LEU A 195 -14.80 9.17 18.89
C LEU A 195 -13.80 10.04 18.12
N PRO A 196 -12.64 9.48 17.69
CA PRO A 196 -11.69 10.21 16.85
C PRO A 196 -12.37 10.69 15.56
N GLU A 197 -12.17 11.95 15.19
CA GLU A 197 -12.67 12.47 13.91
C GLU A 197 -12.03 11.72 12.73
N ILE A 198 -12.84 11.47 11.70
CA ILE A 198 -12.33 10.90 10.45
C ILE A 198 -11.56 11.99 9.72
N ALA A 199 -10.25 11.81 9.59
CA ALA A 199 -9.40 12.75 8.86
C ALA A 199 -9.69 12.67 7.35
N SER A 200 -9.67 13.81 6.66
CA SER A 200 -9.71 13.84 5.20
C SER A 200 -8.40 13.28 4.62
N VAL A 201 -8.50 12.50 3.54
CA VAL A 201 -7.33 12.06 2.78
C VAL A 201 -6.96 13.12 1.76
N ASN A 202 -5.72 13.59 1.80
CA ASN A 202 -5.24 14.62 0.88
C ASN A 202 -4.51 14.06 -0.36
N PHE A 203 -4.32 12.74 -0.48
CA PHE A 203 -3.70 12.14 -1.65
C PHE A 203 -4.74 11.92 -2.76
N SER A 204 -4.93 12.92 -3.59
CA SER A 204 -5.84 12.88 -4.74
C SER A 204 -5.12 13.07 -6.07
N ASN A 205 -3.79 13.22 -6.06
CA ASN A 205 -3.02 13.49 -7.27
C ASN A 205 -1.59 12.93 -7.14
N SER A 206 -1.20 12.01 -8.04
CA SER A 206 0.13 11.40 -8.10
C SER A 206 0.99 12.10 -9.15
N ALA A 207 2.09 12.73 -8.71
CA ALA A 207 3.03 13.35 -9.63
C ALA A 207 3.68 12.31 -10.58
N LEU A 208 3.89 11.08 -10.11
CA LEU A 208 4.43 9.98 -10.91
C LEU A 208 3.46 9.60 -12.04
N ALA A 209 2.17 9.38 -11.72
CA ALA A 209 1.15 9.08 -12.72
C ALA A 209 1.02 10.22 -13.76
N ARG A 210 1.04 11.48 -13.29
CA ARG A 210 0.98 12.67 -14.15
C ARG A 210 2.21 12.82 -15.04
N TYR A 211 3.40 12.55 -14.51
CA TYR A 211 4.63 12.62 -15.30
C TYR A 211 4.66 11.59 -16.41
N LEU A 212 4.32 10.34 -16.13
CA LEU A 212 4.17 9.31 -17.16
C LEU A 212 3.09 9.70 -18.19
N GLY A 213 1.95 10.20 -17.72
CA GLY A 213 0.90 10.71 -18.59
C GLY A 213 1.41 11.79 -19.55
N ALA A 214 2.14 12.77 -19.03
CA ALA A 214 2.74 13.85 -19.83
C ALA A 214 3.68 13.30 -20.90
N LEU A 215 4.58 12.37 -20.54
CA LEU A 215 5.52 11.76 -21.47
C LEU A 215 4.81 10.94 -22.57
N PHE A 216 3.82 10.13 -22.20
CA PHE A 216 3.09 9.30 -23.18
C PHE A 216 2.23 10.16 -24.11
N TYR A 217 1.54 11.20 -23.59
CA TYR A 217 0.78 12.11 -24.44
C TYR A 217 1.68 12.90 -25.38
N GLN A 218 2.83 13.39 -24.89
CA GLN A 218 3.79 14.12 -25.70
C GLN A 218 4.35 13.24 -26.84
N ALA A 219 4.74 12.00 -26.52
CA ALA A 219 5.22 11.05 -27.52
C ALA A 219 4.17 10.67 -28.57
N ASN A 220 2.88 10.73 -28.20
CA ASN A 220 1.77 10.48 -29.13
C ASN A 220 1.26 11.75 -29.84
N GLY A 221 2.00 12.86 -29.74
CA GLY A 221 1.66 14.14 -30.40
C GLY A 221 0.49 14.91 -29.77
N ASN A 222 -0.05 14.45 -28.63
CA ASN A 222 -1.13 15.12 -27.91
C ASN A 222 -0.56 16.15 -26.92
N ILE A 223 -0.05 17.25 -27.44
CA ILE A 223 0.67 18.27 -26.67
C ILE A 223 -0.22 18.97 -25.64
N ASP A 224 -1.51 19.17 -25.95
CA ASP A 224 -2.45 19.80 -25.01
C ASP A 224 -2.70 18.92 -23.79
N SER A 225 -2.92 17.64 -23.96
CA SER A 225 -3.03 16.69 -22.84
C SER A 225 -1.73 16.61 -22.05
N ALA A 226 -0.58 16.54 -22.71
CA ALA A 226 0.71 16.55 -22.05
C ALA A 226 0.89 17.80 -21.16
N ARG A 227 0.54 18.98 -21.67
CA ARG A 227 0.60 20.23 -20.94
C ARG A 227 -0.30 20.21 -19.69
N ILE A 228 -1.50 19.65 -19.80
CA ILE A 228 -2.41 19.51 -18.66
C ILE A 228 -1.77 18.63 -17.58
N GLU A 229 -1.20 17.48 -17.94
CA GLU A 229 -0.55 16.58 -17.00
C GLU A 229 0.66 17.24 -16.31
N PHE A 230 1.52 17.97 -17.03
CA PHE A 230 2.61 18.72 -16.42
C PHE A 230 2.11 19.78 -15.41
N ASN A 231 1.02 20.49 -15.70
CA ASN A 231 0.44 21.45 -14.77
C ASN A 231 -0.16 20.77 -13.54
N GLN A 232 -0.69 19.54 -13.69
CA GLN A 232 -1.18 18.74 -12.57
C GLN A 232 -0.06 18.26 -11.63
N ILE A 233 1.18 18.08 -12.11
CA ILE A 233 2.34 17.84 -11.24
C ILE A 233 2.56 19.04 -10.32
N GLU A 234 2.57 20.26 -10.86
CA GLU A 234 2.73 21.48 -10.08
C GLU A 234 1.60 21.66 -9.04
N LEU A 235 0.38 21.28 -9.42
CA LEU A 235 -0.75 21.29 -8.50
C LEU A 235 -0.56 20.26 -7.37
N ALA A 236 -0.13 19.04 -7.66
CA ALA A 236 0.17 18.02 -6.65
C ALA A 236 1.19 18.54 -5.63
N TYR A 237 2.28 19.15 -6.08
CA TYR A 237 3.31 19.72 -5.21
C TYR A 237 2.82 20.89 -4.35
N ARG A 238 1.84 21.65 -4.83
CA ARG A 238 1.24 22.75 -4.05
C ARG A 238 0.23 22.25 -3.01
N THR A 239 -0.54 21.23 -3.33
CA THR A 239 -1.68 20.78 -2.51
C THR A 239 -1.29 19.71 -1.50
N ASN A 240 -0.29 18.85 -1.81
CA ASN A 240 0.05 17.68 -1.00
C ASN A 240 1.45 17.81 -0.36
N ARG A 241 1.64 18.82 0.48
CA ARG A 241 2.95 19.13 1.11
C ARG A 241 3.48 18.04 2.04
N ASN A 242 2.63 17.13 2.51
CA ASN A 242 3.06 15.98 3.31
C ASN A 242 3.83 14.96 2.48
N ILE A 243 3.52 14.86 1.18
CA ILE A 243 4.14 13.94 0.22
C ILE A 243 5.27 14.64 -0.53
N TYR A 244 4.98 15.85 -1.07
CA TYR A 244 5.89 16.62 -1.91
C TYR A 244 6.53 17.76 -1.10
N ARG A 245 7.59 17.45 -0.36
CA ARG A 245 8.24 18.39 0.58
C ARG A 245 9.16 19.37 -0.12
N ASP A 246 9.77 18.94 -1.22
CA ASP A 246 10.71 19.72 -2.00
C ASP A 246 10.01 20.54 -3.11
N SER A 247 10.79 21.25 -3.92
CA SER A 247 10.30 21.86 -5.15
C SER A 247 10.08 20.81 -6.24
N VAL A 248 9.25 21.14 -7.23
CA VAL A 248 9.09 20.31 -8.44
C VAL A 248 10.49 20.06 -9.06
N PRO A 249 10.82 18.80 -9.39
CA PRO A 249 12.10 18.47 -10.03
C PRO A 249 12.31 19.24 -11.32
N ARG A 250 13.54 19.73 -11.55
CA ARG A 250 13.90 20.40 -12.81
C ARG A 250 13.70 19.48 -14.01
N ALA A 251 13.88 18.17 -13.82
CA ALA A 251 13.66 17.16 -14.84
C ALA A 251 12.23 17.21 -15.44
N VAL A 252 11.23 17.69 -14.70
CA VAL A 252 9.85 17.88 -15.20
C VAL A 252 9.82 18.99 -16.25
N GLU A 253 10.42 20.15 -15.98
CA GLU A 253 10.47 21.26 -16.92
C GLU A 253 11.34 20.96 -18.14
N GLU A 254 12.45 20.27 -17.93
CA GLU A 254 13.32 19.81 -19.01
C GLU A 254 12.63 18.80 -19.93
N ALA A 255 11.76 17.92 -19.39
CA ALA A 255 10.97 16.99 -20.19
C ALA A 255 9.86 17.69 -20.98
N ARG A 256 9.31 18.78 -20.43
CA ARG A 256 8.31 19.63 -21.11
C ARG A 256 8.91 20.35 -22.32
N ASN A 257 10.18 20.78 -22.25
CA ASN A 257 10.82 21.66 -23.19
C ASN A 257 12.06 21.02 -23.82
N VAL A 258 11.87 20.03 -24.69
CA VAL A 258 12.95 19.39 -25.46
C VAL A 258 13.36 20.31 -26.61
N PRO A 259 14.63 20.68 -26.76
CA PRO A 259 15.10 21.51 -27.88
C PRO A 259 14.86 20.84 -29.23
N ALA A 260 14.52 21.65 -30.25
CA ALA A 260 14.32 21.15 -31.59
C ALA A 260 15.58 20.43 -32.15
N GLY A 261 15.38 19.27 -32.76
CA GLY A 261 16.45 18.45 -33.33
C GLY A 261 17.10 17.48 -32.35
N LEU A 262 16.85 17.63 -31.04
CA LEU A 262 17.32 16.67 -30.04
C LEU A 262 16.19 15.72 -29.61
N ALA A 263 16.57 14.55 -29.17
CA ALA A 263 15.72 13.59 -28.50
C ALA A 263 16.03 13.56 -27.00
N ARG A 264 15.02 13.39 -26.15
CA ARG A 264 15.24 13.30 -24.71
C ARG A 264 15.22 11.84 -24.28
N LEU A 265 16.32 11.40 -23.66
CA LEU A 265 16.33 10.16 -22.88
C LEU A 265 15.83 10.48 -21.47
N ASN A 266 14.62 9.98 -21.15
CA ASN A 266 14.05 10.08 -19.81
C ASN A 266 14.44 8.84 -19.00
N ILE A 267 14.70 9.01 -17.71
CA ILE A 267 15.04 7.93 -16.79
C ILE A 267 14.11 7.99 -15.60
N ILE A 268 13.51 6.86 -15.26
CA ILE A 268 12.79 6.65 -14.01
C ILE A 268 13.50 5.58 -13.20
N SER A 269 13.77 5.84 -11.92
CA SER A 269 14.37 4.88 -11.01
C SER A 269 13.51 4.71 -9.77
N PHE A 270 13.12 3.46 -9.49
CA PHE A 270 12.40 3.08 -8.29
C PHE A 270 13.36 2.56 -7.23
N THR A 271 13.24 3.06 -5.98
CA THR A 271 14.13 2.63 -4.89
C THR A 271 13.39 2.33 -3.59
N GLY A 272 14.01 1.46 -2.79
CA GLY A 272 13.49 1.06 -1.49
C GLY A 272 12.16 0.32 -1.58
N LEU A 273 11.68 -0.09 -0.44
CA LEU A 273 10.38 -0.73 -0.29
C LEU A 273 9.44 0.14 0.53
N SER A 274 8.21 0.31 0.08
CA SER A 274 7.18 1.07 0.79
C SER A 274 6.90 0.51 2.19
N PRO A 275 6.31 1.30 3.11
CA PRO A 275 5.89 0.83 4.42
C PRO A 275 4.95 -0.36 4.33
N ILE A 276 4.93 -1.19 5.37
CA ILE A 276 4.01 -2.32 5.51
C ILE A 276 3.18 -2.20 6.79
N LYS A 277 1.99 -2.79 6.79
CA LYS A 277 1.16 -2.88 7.99
C LYS A 277 1.68 -3.97 8.92
N GLN A 278 1.71 -3.66 10.21
CA GLN A 278 1.93 -4.62 11.30
C GLN A 278 0.83 -4.47 12.33
N GLU A 279 0.55 -5.56 13.06
CA GLU A 279 -0.42 -5.53 14.15
C GLU A 279 0.20 -4.92 15.41
N GLN A 280 -0.46 -3.92 15.96
CA GLN A 280 -0.13 -3.34 17.27
C GLN A 280 -1.25 -3.63 18.26
N LEU A 281 -0.87 -4.15 19.44
CA LEU A 281 -1.78 -4.41 20.54
C LEU A 281 -1.85 -3.18 21.45
N ILE A 282 -3.06 -2.68 21.68
CA ILE A 282 -3.35 -1.57 22.60
C ILE A 282 -4.29 -2.07 23.69
N ALA A 283 -3.91 -1.91 24.96
CA ALA A 283 -4.77 -2.20 26.10
C ALA A 283 -5.53 -0.94 26.54
N HIS A 284 -6.83 -1.05 26.73
CA HIS A 284 -7.67 0.02 27.21
C HIS A 284 -8.56 -0.44 28.37
N TYR A 285 -8.69 0.40 29.40
CA TYR A 285 -9.59 0.13 30.52
C TYR A 285 -11.03 0.50 30.15
N LEU A 286 -11.93 -0.47 30.36
CA LEU A 286 -13.36 -0.28 30.15
C LEU A 286 -14.10 -0.51 31.47
N PRO A 287 -15.09 0.31 31.82
CA PRO A 287 -15.78 0.26 33.12
C PRO A 287 -16.84 -0.86 33.15
N PHE A 288 -16.49 -2.07 32.77
CA PHE A 288 -17.37 -3.23 32.89
C PHE A 288 -17.45 -3.76 34.30
N ARG A 289 -18.53 -4.45 34.64
CA ARG A 289 -18.82 -4.96 35.98
C ARG A 289 -17.91 -6.12 36.35
N HIS A 290 -17.67 -7.03 35.39
CA HIS A 290 -16.84 -8.19 35.63
C HIS A 290 -15.35 -7.84 35.54
N PRO A 291 -14.52 -8.07 36.61
CA PRO A 291 -13.13 -7.60 36.65
C PRO A 291 -12.24 -8.08 35.51
N ILE A 292 -12.49 -9.31 35.00
CA ILE A 292 -11.73 -9.90 33.89
C ILE A 292 -11.96 -9.14 32.59
N LEU A 293 -13.12 -8.49 32.41
CA LEU A 293 -13.51 -7.77 31.22
C LEU A 293 -13.17 -6.27 31.26
N GLN A 294 -12.60 -5.79 32.38
CA GLN A 294 -12.26 -4.37 32.52
C GLN A 294 -11.06 -3.91 31.67
N VAL A 295 -10.25 -4.81 31.15
CA VAL A 295 -9.16 -4.47 30.23
C VAL A 295 -9.44 -5.14 28.88
N ALA A 296 -9.80 -4.33 27.92
CA ALA A 296 -9.96 -4.75 26.53
C ALA A 296 -8.65 -4.59 25.75
N PHE A 297 -8.39 -5.52 24.84
CA PHE A 297 -7.28 -5.45 23.93
C PHE A 297 -7.78 -5.15 22.52
N PHE A 298 -7.21 -4.10 21.94
CA PHE A 298 -7.47 -3.66 20.57
C PHE A 298 -6.26 -4.00 19.72
N LYS A 299 -6.47 -4.67 18.61
CA LYS A 299 -5.44 -4.95 17.63
C LYS A 299 -5.65 -4.02 16.44
N LEU A 300 -4.73 -3.10 16.26
CA LEU A 300 -4.78 -2.08 15.22
C LEU A 300 -3.63 -2.26 14.22
N PRO A 301 -3.86 -2.05 12.91
CA PRO A 301 -2.77 -1.99 11.96
C PRO A 301 -2.00 -0.68 12.15
N VAL A 302 -0.67 -0.77 12.12
CA VAL A 302 0.23 0.39 12.09
C VAL A 302 1.19 0.23 10.92
N LEU A 303 1.58 1.33 10.30
CA LEU A 303 2.59 1.30 9.24
C LEU A 303 4.00 1.27 9.83
N VAL A 304 4.81 0.36 9.31
CA VAL A 304 6.22 0.24 9.64
C VAL A 304 7.05 0.54 8.40
N LYS A 305 7.89 1.55 8.49
CA LYS A 305 8.78 1.96 7.40
C LYS A 305 9.86 0.93 7.16
N ARG A 306 10.23 0.79 5.91
CA ARG A 306 11.36 0.00 5.43
C ARG A 306 12.34 0.95 4.73
N PRO A 307 13.21 1.65 5.47
CA PRO A 307 14.02 2.72 4.90
C PRO A 307 14.98 2.18 3.83
N SER A 308 14.98 2.85 2.67
CA SER A 308 15.97 2.59 1.63
C SER A 308 17.37 3.02 2.07
N VAL A 309 18.36 2.24 1.71
CA VAL A 309 19.76 2.62 1.89
C VAL A 309 20.25 3.59 0.82
N ILE A 310 19.49 3.77 -0.27
CA ILE A 310 19.86 4.64 -1.40
C ILE A 310 19.51 6.09 -1.05
N THR A 311 20.51 6.94 -1.06
CA THR A 311 20.36 8.39 -0.79
C THR A 311 20.59 9.26 -2.00
N ARG A 312 21.22 8.71 -3.08
CA ARG A 312 21.58 9.43 -4.29
C ARG A 312 21.68 8.49 -5.48
N ILE A 313 21.22 8.96 -6.63
CA ILE A 313 21.30 8.22 -7.89
C ILE A 313 21.97 9.13 -8.92
N GLU A 314 23.02 8.65 -9.56
CA GLU A 314 23.75 9.34 -10.62
C GLU A 314 23.73 8.51 -11.89
N VAL A 315 23.46 9.18 -12.99
CA VAL A 315 23.42 8.58 -14.32
C VAL A 315 24.57 9.15 -15.12
N ALA A 316 25.32 8.27 -15.77
CA ALA A 316 26.33 8.63 -16.77
C ALA A 316 25.91 8.06 -18.13
N VAL A 317 25.91 8.91 -19.15
CA VAL A 317 25.68 8.55 -20.55
C VAL A 317 27.01 8.71 -21.28
N GLU A 318 27.53 7.62 -21.82
CA GLU A 318 28.86 7.60 -22.45
C GLU A 318 28.92 8.59 -23.62
N GLY A 319 29.93 9.44 -23.62
CA GLY A 319 30.12 10.48 -24.63
C GLY A 319 29.19 11.70 -24.52
N ALA A 320 28.23 11.70 -23.60
CA ALA A 320 27.24 12.78 -23.50
C ALA A 320 27.22 13.52 -22.14
N GLY A 321 27.66 12.86 -21.04
CA GLY A 321 27.74 13.50 -19.74
C GLY A 321 27.10 12.73 -18.59
N SER A 322 26.93 13.38 -17.46
CA SER A 322 26.32 12.78 -16.27
C SER A 322 25.38 13.76 -15.59
N PHE A 323 24.37 13.23 -14.92
CA PHE A 323 23.38 13.99 -14.15
C PHE A 323 22.88 13.18 -12.95
N ARG A 324 22.21 13.86 -12.03
CA ARG A 324 21.60 13.22 -10.86
C ARG A 324 20.11 13.12 -11.08
N LEU A 325 19.51 11.99 -10.66
CA LEU A 325 18.06 11.86 -10.59
C LEU A 325 17.53 12.65 -9.39
N GLU A 326 16.36 13.26 -9.58
CA GLU A 326 15.64 14.05 -8.59
C GLU A 326 14.40 13.28 -8.12
N LEU A 327 14.04 13.39 -6.83
CA LEU A 327 12.85 12.74 -6.28
C LEU A 327 11.59 13.36 -6.88
N LEU A 328 10.80 12.56 -7.58
CA LEU A 328 9.50 12.98 -8.12
C LEU A 328 8.37 12.68 -7.14
N GLU A 329 8.35 11.48 -6.57
CA GLU A 329 7.29 11.06 -5.66
C GLU A 329 7.85 10.19 -4.54
N ASP A 330 7.54 10.57 -3.30
CA ASP A 330 7.70 9.73 -2.13
C ASP A 330 6.46 8.86 -1.99
N MET A 331 6.50 7.66 -2.63
CA MET A 331 5.39 6.71 -2.64
C MET A 331 5.09 6.20 -1.22
N GLY A 332 6.12 6.05 -0.39
CA GLY A 332 5.95 5.71 1.02
C GLY A 332 5.16 6.77 1.78
N ALA A 333 5.44 8.05 1.55
CA ALA A 333 4.67 9.15 2.13
C ALA A 333 3.23 9.21 1.60
N ALA A 334 2.99 8.89 0.32
CA ALA A 334 1.65 8.79 -0.25
C ALA A 334 0.84 7.66 0.42
N ILE A 335 1.47 6.53 0.69
CA ILE A 335 0.88 5.40 1.42
C ILE A 335 0.56 5.81 2.86
N GLU A 336 1.48 6.50 3.55
CA GLU A 336 1.25 7.00 4.91
C GLU A 336 0.09 7.99 4.98
N GLU A 337 0.00 8.93 4.04
CA GLU A 337 -1.09 9.91 3.96
C GLU A 337 -2.44 9.22 3.74
N THR A 338 -2.51 8.30 2.78
CA THR A 338 -3.72 7.54 2.46
C THR A 338 -4.16 6.68 3.66
N PHE A 339 -3.22 6.00 4.31
CA PHE A 339 -3.48 5.20 5.49
C PHE A 339 -3.95 6.06 6.68
N SER A 340 -3.32 7.20 6.92
CA SER A 340 -3.67 8.11 8.01
C SER A 340 -5.10 8.61 7.91
N GLY A 341 -5.57 8.92 6.71
CA GLY A 341 -6.96 9.30 6.46
C GLY A 341 -7.95 8.18 6.79
N ARG A 342 -7.59 6.91 6.53
CA ARG A 342 -8.43 5.74 6.85
C ARG A 342 -8.30 5.29 8.31
N PHE A 343 -7.19 5.62 8.98
CA PHE A 343 -6.86 5.09 10.30
C PHE A 343 -7.92 5.41 11.35
N SER A 344 -8.45 6.63 11.37
CA SER A 344 -9.53 7.03 12.28
C SER A 344 -10.76 6.13 12.13
N SER A 345 -11.18 5.83 10.90
CA SER A 345 -12.29 4.91 10.64
C SER A 345 -11.99 3.47 11.08
N ILE A 346 -10.76 2.99 10.87
CA ILE A 346 -10.30 1.67 11.32
C ILE A 346 -10.37 1.58 12.86
N VAL A 347 -9.86 2.61 13.55
CA VAL A 347 -9.89 2.70 15.01
C VAL A 347 -11.32 2.69 15.52
N GLN A 348 -12.19 3.53 14.96
CA GLN A 348 -13.60 3.59 15.35
C GLN A 348 -14.30 2.24 15.20
N LYS A 349 -14.18 1.60 14.04
CA LYS A 349 -14.78 0.28 13.78
C LYS A 349 -14.29 -0.75 14.79
N THR A 350 -12.99 -0.82 14.99
CA THR A 350 -12.37 -1.77 15.94
C THR A 350 -12.83 -1.50 17.36
N TYR A 351 -12.89 -0.23 17.75
CA TYR A 351 -13.32 0.19 19.10
C TYR A 351 -14.78 -0.18 19.34
N ILE A 352 -15.69 0.19 18.44
CA ILE A 352 -17.13 -0.11 18.52
C ILE A 352 -17.36 -1.62 18.61
N ARG A 353 -16.75 -2.38 17.70
CA ARG A 353 -16.87 -3.84 17.65
C ARG A 353 -16.41 -4.49 18.97
N THR A 354 -15.25 -4.05 19.47
CA THR A 354 -14.69 -4.59 20.71
C THR A 354 -15.58 -4.27 21.89
N ILE A 355 -16.04 -3.03 22.05
CA ILE A 355 -16.93 -2.63 23.16
C ILE A 355 -18.22 -3.45 23.14
N ILE A 356 -18.85 -3.62 21.98
CA ILE A 356 -20.09 -4.41 21.88
C ILE A 356 -19.85 -5.86 22.33
N LYS A 357 -18.76 -6.50 21.88
CA LYS A 357 -18.43 -7.86 22.28
C LYS A 357 -18.19 -7.99 23.78
N TYR A 358 -17.44 -7.05 24.35
CA TYR A 358 -17.16 -7.02 25.81
C TYR A 358 -18.43 -6.73 26.64
N ALA A 359 -19.31 -5.85 26.16
CA ALA A 359 -20.56 -5.54 26.83
C ALA A 359 -21.49 -6.77 26.87
N ILE A 360 -21.63 -7.49 25.76
CA ILE A 360 -22.39 -8.73 25.71
C ILE A 360 -21.80 -9.77 26.67
N ALA A 361 -20.48 -9.92 26.67
CA ALA A 361 -19.80 -10.85 27.58
C ALA A 361 -20.02 -10.50 29.07
N ASP A 362 -19.95 -9.18 29.41
CA ASP A 362 -20.18 -8.70 30.77
C ASP A 362 -21.60 -8.98 31.25
N ILE A 363 -22.60 -8.67 30.44
CA ILE A 363 -24.02 -8.96 30.76
C ILE A 363 -24.22 -10.46 30.96
N THR A 364 -23.68 -11.29 30.06
CA THR A 364 -23.84 -12.75 30.14
C THR A 364 -23.13 -13.33 31.35
N ALA A 365 -21.92 -12.88 31.67
CA ALA A 365 -21.16 -13.32 32.85
C ALA A 365 -21.85 -12.94 34.15
N MET A 366 -22.40 -11.74 34.24
CA MET A 366 -23.13 -11.27 35.42
C MET A 366 -24.45 -12.04 35.63
N GLU A 367 -25.15 -12.34 34.55
CA GLU A 367 -26.41 -13.13 34.62
C GLU A 367 -26.12 -14.58 35.06
N MET A 368 -25.08 -15.22 34.51
CA MET A 368 -24.66 -16.54 34.95
C MET A 368 -24.17 -16.58 36.37
N ALA A 369 -23.48 -15.53 36.84
CA ALA A 369 -23.10 -15.42 38.24
C ALA A 369 -24.31 -15.36 39.19
N ARG A 370 -25.36 -14.66 38.77
CA ARG A 370 -26.64 -14.58 39.54
C ARG A 370 -27.37 -15.93 39.58
N GLN A 371 -27.42 -16.64 38.46
CA GLN A 371 -28.22 -17.87 38.35
C GLN A 371 -27.49 -19.11 38.90
N GLN A 372 -26.17 -19.20 38.70
CA GLN A 372 -25.40 -20.42 38.97
C GLN A 372 -24.17 -20.19 39.85
N GLY A 373 -23.99 -18.95 40.36
CA GLY A 373 -22.92 -18.60 41.27
C GLY A 373 -21.69 -17.98 40.58
N GLU A 374 -20.83 -17.34 41.40
CA GLU A 374 -19.69 -16.53 40.92
C GLU A 374 -18.72 -17.33 40.01
N LEU A 375 -18.53 -18.63 40.28
CA LEU A 375 -17.64 -19.48 39.47
C LEU A 375 -18.17 -19.63 38.03
N ALA A 376 -19.48 -19.76 37.85
CA ALA A 376 -20.08 -19.85 36.52
C ALA A 376 -19.91 -18.55 35.75
N GLY A 377 -20.14 -17.40 36.38
CA GLY A 377 -19.87 -16.09 35.77
C GLY A 377 -18.41 -15.90 35.38
N LEU A 378 -17.49 -16.33 36.26
CA LEU A 378 -16.03 -16.29 35.99
C LEU A 378 -15.66 -17.13 34.76
N MET A 379 -16.20 -18.34 34.64
CA MET A 379 -15.95 -19.25 33.52
C MET A 379 -16.45 -18.66 32.19
N ILE A 380 -17.63 -18.04 32.20
CA ILE A 380 -18.17 -17.34 31.02
C ILE A 380 -17.27 -16.16 30.62
N ALA A 381 -16.86 -15.32 31.58
CA ALA A 381 -16.00 -14.17 31.31
C ALA A 381 -14.64 -14.59 30.74
N LEU A 382 -14.02 -15.64 31.29
CA LEU A 382 -12.75 -16.20 30.78
C LEU A 382 -12.89 -16.76 29.36
N THR A 383 -13.94 -17.54 29.13
CA THR A 383 -14.20 -18.15 27.81
C THR A 383 -14.45 -17.08 26.75
N ALA A 384 -15.31 -16.09 27.07
CA ALA A 384 -15.61 -14.98 26.18
C ALA A 384 -14.35 -14.15 25.86
N ARG A 385 -13.54 -13.83 26.90
CA ARG A 385 -12.27 -13.11 26.70
C ARG A 385 -11.32 -13.88 25.79
N THR A 386 -11.12 -15.15 26.05
CA THR A 386 -10.24 -16.00 25.22
C THR A 386 -10.73 -16.06 23.77
N ALA A 387 -12.04 -16.20 23.56
CA ALA A 387 -12.64 -16.21 22.24
C ALA A 387 -12.44 -14.87 21.51
N MET A 388 -12.59 -13.74 22.23
CA MET A 388 -12.33 -12.41 21.68
C MET A 388 -10.86 -12.22 21.30
N ASP A 389 -9.92 -12.58 22.19
CA ASP A 389 -8.49 -12.46 21.95
C ASP A 389 -8.02 -13.27 20.74
N ILE A 390 -8.65 -14.42 20.48
CA ILE A 390 -8.37 -15.28 19.31
C ILE A 390 -9.03 -14.74 18.05
N SER A 391 -10.26 -14.24 18.14
CA SER A 391 -11.05 -13.81 16.98
C SER A 391 -10.70 -12.41 16.46
N GLU A 392 -10.15 -11.54 17.31
CA GLU A 392 -9.71 -10.21 16.91
C GLU A 392 -8.30 -10.27 16.33
N SER A 393 -8.12 -9.65 15.17
CA SER A 393 -6.82 -9.40 14.54
C SER A 393 -6.92 -8.14 13.68
N ALA A 394 -5.82 -7.39 13.60
CA ALA A 394 -5.73 -6.24 12.71
C ALA A 394 -5.70 -6.70 11.24
N ASP A 395 -6.31 -5.94 10.35
CA ASP A 395 -6.14 -6.17 8.91
C ASP A 395 -4.79 -5.59 8.46
N ILE A 396 -3.81 -6.47 8.32
CA ILE A 396 -2.44 -6.13 7.89
C ILE A 396 -2.19 -6.45 6.41
N ARG A 397 -3.24 -6.83 5.66
CA ARG A 397 -3.14 -7.13 4.23
C ARG A 397 -2.82 -5.86 3.46
N MET A 398 -1.86 -5.94 2.58
CA MET A 398 -1.48 -4.94 1.58
C MET A 398 -0.40 -5.51 0.67
N SER A 399 -0.15 -4.87 -0.47
CA SER A 399 1.01 -5.15 -1.32
C SER A 399 2.31 -4.82 -0.57
N ARG A 400 3.29 -5.70 -0.67
CA ARG A 400 4.56 -5.60 0.06
C ARG A 400 5.73 -5.09 -0.78
N TYR A 401 5.61 -5.17 -2.11
CA TYR A 401 6.74 -4.94 -3.01
C TYR A 401 6.60 -3.68 -3.88
N LEU A 402 5.70 -2.75 -3.49
CA LEU A 402 5.72 -1.39 -4.03
C LEU A 402 7.01 -0.68 -3.62
N PRO A 403 7.61 0.13 -4.49
CA PRO A 403 8.75 0.96 -4.14
C PRO A 403 8.41 2.03 -3.11
N ASP A 404 9.44 2.51 -2.40
CA ASP A 404 9.31 3.65 -1.48
C ASP A 404 9.35 4.99 -2.23
N LYS A 405 10.23 5.09 -3.25
CA LYS A 405 10.47 6.35 -3.97
C LYS A 405 10.60 6.16 -5.46
N ALA A 406 10.11 7.16 -6.20
CA ALA A 406 10.31 7.30 -7.63
C ALA A 406 11.16 8.54 -7.92
N TYR A 407 12.30 8.32 -8.56
CA TYR A 407 13.23 9.38 -9.00
C TYR A 407 13.16 9.53 -10.51
N ILE A 408 13.34 10.75 -10.99
CA ILE A 408 13.37 11.06 -12.43
C ILE A 408 14.59 11.90 -12.80
N GLY A 409 14.94 11.81 -14.05
CA GLY A 409 15.94 12.66 -14.69
C GLY A 409 15.94 12.44 -16.18
N GLY A 410 16.84 13.07 -16.88
CA GLY A 410 17.01 12.85 -18.29
C GLY A 410 18.05 13.78 -18.89
N ILE A 411 18.38 13.50 -20.15
CA ILE A 411 19.36 14.26 -20.92
C ILE A 411 18.87 14.37 -22.37
N ASN A 412 19.08 15.53 -22.98
CA ASN A 412 18.80 15.76 -24.39
C ASN A 412 20.01 15.34 -25.23
N LEU A 413 19.81 14.48 -26.22
CA LEU A 413 20.84 13.84 -27.02
C LEU A 413 20.52 13.97 -28.52
N ASP A 414 21.53 13.90 -29.34
CA ASP A 414 21.34 13.58 -30.73
C ASP A 414 20.78 12.15 -30.88
N PRO A 415 19.94 11.85 -31.88
CA PRO A 415 19.54 10.48 -32.16
C PRO A 415 20.73 9.55 -32.35
N GLY A 416 20.72 8.41 -31.64
CA GLY A 416 21.86 7.49 -31.65
C GLY A 416 21.70 6.35 -30.65
N THR A 417 22.79 5.58 -30.49
CA THR A 417 22.85 4.48 -29.52
C THR A 417 23.90 4.81 -28.45
N TYR A 418 23.51 4.65 -27.19
CA TYR A 418 24.31 5.06 -26.04
C TYR A 418 24.46 3.95 -25.01
N SER A 419 25.58 3.94 -24.30
CA SER A 419 25.74 3.21 -23.05
C SER A 419 25.28 4.09 -21.88
N VAL A 420 24.42 3.55 -21.03
CA VAL A 420 23.90 4.24 -19.84
C VAL A 420 24.29 3.48 -18.58
N ILE A 421 24.90 4.19 -17.63
CA ILE A 421 25.28 3.63 -16.33
C ILE A 421 24.50 4.37 -15.25
N ILE A 422 23.82 3.64 -14.38
CA ILE A 422 23.09 4.15 -13.23
C ILE A 422 23.79 3.69 -11.97
N ASN A 423 24.28 4.63 -11.19
CA ASN A 423 25.00 4.38 -9.93
C ASN A 423 24.13 4.77 -8.74
N TYR A 424 23.98 3.86 -7.79
CA TYR A 424 23.22 4.05 -6.56
C TYR A 424 24.19 4.21 -5.39
N TYR A 425 24.00 5.26 -4.58
CA TYR A 425 24.89 5.60 -3.49
C TYR A 425 24.15 5.70 -2.15
N ASN A 426 24.88 5.33 -1.08
CA ASN A 426 24.59 5.74 0.28
C ASN A 426 25.64 6.76 0.70
N GLY A 427 25.28 8.05 0.74
CA GLY A 427 26.24 9.13 0.88
C GLY A 427 27.26 9.12 -0.27
N ASN A 428 28.53 8.83 0.05
CA ASN A 428 29.61 8.70 -0.93
C ASN A 428 29.95 7.25 -1.32
N ASN A 429 29.30 6.27 -0.67
CA ASN A 429 29.58 4.85 -0.93
C ASN A 429 28.69 4.34 -2.08
N LEU A 430 29.31 3.78 -3.11
CA LEU A 430 28.60 3.09 -4.18
C LEU A 430 28.01 1.79 -3.63
N ILE A 431 26.69 1.65 -3.71
CA ILE A 431 25.94 0.47 -3.28
C ILE A 431 25.78 -0.54 -4.41
N SER A 432 25.36 -0.05 -5.58
CA SER A 432 25.18 -0.86 -6.77
C SER A 432 25.29 -0.03 -8.03
N ARG A 433 25.42 -0.73 -9.16
CA ARG A 433 25.51 -0.15 -10.49
C ARG A 433 24.72 -1.00 -11.48
N ASP A 434 23.86 -0.34 -12.26
CA ASP A 434 23.24 -0.94 -13.42
C ASP A 434 23.88 -0.40 -14.69
N THR A 435 24.07 -1.25 -15.67
CA THR A 435 24.66 -0.88 -16.97
C THR A 435 23.74 -1.34 -18.09
N TYR A 436 23.35 -0.42 -18.93
CA TYR A 436 22.50 -0.62 -20.09
C TYR A 436 23.33 -0.32 -21.34
N ALA A 437 23.67 -1.36 -22.08
CA ALA A 437 24.30 -1.21 -23.40
C ALA A 437 23.23 -0.97 -24.46
N ASP A 438 23.63 -0.34 -25.56
CA ASP A 438 22.82 -0.19 -26.77
C ASP A 438 21.43 0.46 -26.56
N VAL A 439 21.35 1.46 -25.67
CA VAL A 439 20.13 2.26 -25.46
C VAL A 439 19.93 3.14 -26.70
N VAL A 440 18.89 2.80 -27.47
CA VAL A 440 18.54 3.58 -28.68
C VAL A 440 17.73 4.80 -28.25
N VAL A 441 18.16 5.97 -28.72
CA VAL A 441 17.47 7.26 -28.54
C VAL A 441 17.13 7.79 -29.92
N ASP A 442 15.86 8.01 -30.21
CA ASP A 442 15.38 8.53 -31.49
C ASP A 442 14.42 9.71 -31.32
N ASN A 443 14.12 10.40 -32.41
CA ASN A 443 13.22 11.54 -32.43
C ASN A 443 11.73 11.13 -32.51
N ASN A 444 11.45 9.85 -32.68
CA ASN A 444 10.11 9.34 -32.90
C ASN A 444 9.63 8.56 -31.69
N GLY A 445 8.88 9.18 -30.84
CA GLY A 445 8.31 8.50 -29.68
C GLY A 445 8.97 8.85 -28.36
N LEU A 446 8.75 8.01 -27.37
CA LEU A 446 9.27 8.18 -26.02
C LEU A 446 10.52 7.33 -25.83
N ASN A 447 11.62 7.97 -25.46
CA ASN A 447 12.81 7.28 -24.96
C ASN A 447 12.76 7.30 -23.44
N LEU A 448 12.35 6.19 -22.84
CA LEU A 448 12.23 6.01 -21.40
C LEU A 448 13.00 4.77 -20.96
N LEU A 449 13.99 4.96 -20.09
CA LEU A 449 14.70 3.90 -19.41
C LEU A 449 14.24 3.80 -17.96
N GLN A 450 13.91 2.59 -17.55
CA GLN A 450 13.49 2.29 -16.18
C GLN A 450 14.57 1.50 -15.46
N SER A 451 14.79 1.80 -14.18
CA SER A 451 15.65 1.02 -13.30
C SER A 451 14.99 0.80 -11.94
N VAL A 452 15.38 -0.28 -11.26
CA VAL A 452 14.78 -0.68 -9.97
C VAL A 452 15.88 -1.13 -9.02
N ASN A 453 15.91 -0.53 -7.82
CA ASN A 453 16.78 -0.94 -6.72
C ASN A 453 16.02 -0.86 -5.40
N LEU A 454 15.47 -1.96 -4.94
CA LEU A 454 14.59 -2.01 -3.76
C LEU A 454 15.32 -2.11 -2.40
N ARG A 455 16.66 -1.91 -2.38
CA ARG A 455 17.47 -1.92 -1.15
C ARG A 455 17.33 -0.67 -0.31
#